data_fd7ed9f0e66679183535f0ac719de287
#
_entry.id   fd7ed9f0e66679183535f0ac719de287
#
_cell.length_a   1.000
_cell.length_b   1.000
_cell.length_c   1.000
_cell.angle_alpha   90.00
_cell.angle_beta   90.00
_cell.angle_gamma   90.00
#
_symmetry.space_group_name_H-M   'P 1'
#
loop_
_entity.id
_entity.type
_entity.pdbx_description
1 polymer ?
#
loop_
_entity_poly.entity_id
_entity_poly.type
_entity_poly.pdbx_seq_one_letter_code
_entity_poly.pdbx_strand_id
1 'polypeptide(L)'
;MTERDDIIARLTAPGAQFEIRAEPVAGRPAKVFARRHRCLTELLEASRAFGDREYLVTVDSRLTFSQHYRQVAALASVLRTEYGVGRGDRVGLCAANCPEWIVAFWAAVALGAIAVGMNSMWAAPEVAHGVDLTTPKVVLTDAARKPLVPDRYPVLEFGSPEYRELLGRHEDAQLRPEPVDEDDPAVVLFTSGTSGRPKGATHSHRNVLAAVWFHLFNDALAAEFGRPARDRRFLLATPLFHIAALHNLAVVRLAVGDTAVLYQGKFDIHRVLDLVQAERITNWGAVPTMLSRLVETDLSGYDLSSLKTVSVSSAPSTAELKARLRDALPGAAASLSTNYGLTESSTAATLATPAELVADPDTSGRPVPNMEVQIRDPEGRPVPDGTDGEIHLRGPQVMLGYYNDPAATAAAFTEDGWFRTGDLGRLRDGALFVRSRRSDLILRGAENVYPAEVEEQLAGHPGVAECTVAGLPDADYGQIVAAKVVVRPGSEVDADELRDYLGDRLARYKVPTAWFLTRDPLPRNATGKVVRRLVRWE
;
A
#
# COMPACT_ATOMS: atom_id res chain seq x y z
N MET A 1 10.68 22.72 -19.26
CA MET A 1 9.56 22.45 -18.33
C MET A 1 8.38 21.99 -19.17
N THR A 2 7.64 21.00 -18.71
CA THR A 2 6.42 20.56 -19.37
C THR A 2 5.23 21.40 -18.87
N GLU A 3 4.10 21.41 -19.62
CA GLU A 3 2.85 22.04 -19.15
C GLU A 3 2.46 21.55 -17.73
N ARG A 4 2.70 20.26 -17.45
CA ARG A 4 2.48 19.69 -16.12
C ARG A 4 3.36 20.34 -15.05
N ASP A 5 4.63 20.58 -15.34
CA ASP A 5 5.57 21.21 -14.40
C ASP A 5 5.14 22.65 -14.07
N ASP A 6 4.66 23.39 -15.08
CA ASP A 6 4.18 24.76 -14.91
C ASP A 6 2.90 24.79 -14.04
N ILE A 7 1.97 23.85 -14.25
CA ILE A 7 0.77 23.70 -13.42
C ILE A 7 1.14 23.34 -11.98
N ILE A 8 2.06 22.38 -11.78
CA ILE A 8 2.54 22.01 -10.45
C ILE A 8 3.16 23.22 -9.75
N ALA A 9 4.04 23.95 -10.42
CA ALA A 9 4.67 25.15 -9.88
C ALA A 9 3.61 26.19 -9.45
N ARG A 10 2.58 26.42 -10.25
CA ARG A 10 1.48 27.33 -9.92
C ARG A 10 0.65 26.87 -8.74
N LEU A 11 0.28 25.58 -8.70
CA LEU A 11 -0.53 25.00 -7.61
C LEU A 11 0.21 24.99 -6.26
N THR A 12 1.54 24.93 -6.28
CA THR A 12 2.39 24.85 -5.08
C THR A 12 3.07 26.17 -4.69
N ALA A 13 2.83 27.25 -5.46
CA ALA A 13 3.41 28.57 -5.22
C ALA A 13 2.93 29.17 -3.88
N PRO A 14 3.67 30.15 -3.32
CA PRO A 14 3.24 30.91 -2.16
C PRO A 14 1.82 31.47 -2.34
N GLY A 15 0.94 31.27 -1.35
CA GLY A 15 -0.45 31.69 -1.36
C GLY A 15 -1.41 30.76 -2.13
N ALA A 16 -0.92 29.80 -2.91
CA ALA A 16 -1.75 28.82 -3.62
C ALA A 16 -2.38 27.79 -2.67
N GLN A 17 -3.35 27.02 -3.18
CA GLN A 17 -4.07 25.99 -2.40
C GLN A 17 -3.13 24.95 -1.78
N PHE A 18 -2.13 24.53 -2.54
CA PHE A 18 -1.14 23.51 -2.17
C PHE A 18 0.25 24.13 -1.94
N GLU A 19 0.29 25.36 -1.44
CA GLU A 19 1.55 26.03 -1.08
C GLU A 19 2.44 25.08 -0.26
N ILE A 20 3.71 24.96 -0.68
CA ILE A 20 4.70 24.14 0.01
C ILE A 20 5.58 25.03 0.89
N ARG A 21 5.76 24.62 2.15
CA ARG A 21 6.69 25.25 3.09
C ARG A 21 7.65 24.22 3.66
N ALA A 22 8.83 24.68 4.07
CA ALA A 22 9.76 23.90 4.87
C ALA A 22 9.36 24.00 6.34
N GLU A 23 9.13 22.85 6.97
CA GLU A 23 8.83 22.75 8.41
C GLU A 23 9.58 21.54 9.00
N PRO A 24 9.93 21.52 10.30
CA PRO A 24 10.38 20.31 10.95
C PRO A 24 9.20 19.35 11.13
N VAL A 25 9.38 18.08 10.76
CA VAL A 25 8.44 16.99 10.96
C VAL A 25 9.12 15.95 11.84
N ALA A 26 8.63 15.72 13.05
CA ALA A 26 9.27 14.86 14.06
C ALA A 26 10.78 15.18 14.21
N GLY A 27 11.13 16.48 14.23
CA GLY A 27 12.49 16.97 14.35
C GLY A 27 13.36 16.89 13.08
N ARG A 28 12.79 16.46 11.93
CA ARG A 28 13.49 16.32 10.65
C ARG A 28 13.01 17.36 9.65
N PRO A 29 13.90 17.95 8.81
CA PRO A 29 13.48 18.88 7.76
C PRO A 29 12.54 18.19 6.77
N ALA A 30 11.41 18.80 6.44
CA ALA A 30 10.50 18.30 5.40
C ALA A 30 9.76 19.42 4.69
N LYS A 31 9.32 19.14 3.46
CA LYS A 31 8.41 19.98 2.69
C LYS A 31 6.98 19.57 2.99
N VAL A 32 6.15 20.51 3.43
CA VAL A 32 4.75 20.23 3.80
C VAL A 32 3.81 21.17 3.06
N PHE A 33 2.57 20.73 2.84
CA PHE A 33 1.51 21.66 2.40
C PHE A 33 1.15 22.60 3.56
N ALA A 34 1.24 23.89 3.32
CA ALA A 34 1.02 24.92 4.34
C ALA A 34 -0.43 24.91 4.87
N ARG A 35 -1.38 24.72 3.95
CA ARG A 35 -2.81 24.61 4.25
C ARG A 35 -3.17 23.12 4.29
N ARG A 36 -3.36 22.60 5.49
CA ARG A 36 -3.72 21.19 5.70
C ARG A 36 -4.51 21.02 7.00
N HIS A 37 -5.27 19.94 7.10
CA HIS A 37 -5.81 19.49 8.38
C HIS A 37 -4.66 19.13 9.31
N ARG A 38 -4.87 19.35 10.61
CA ARG A 38 -3.83 19.10 11.62
C ARG A 38 -3.97 17.74 12.30
N CYS A 39 -5.18 17.20 12.31
CA CYS A 39 -5.44 15.86 12.83
C CYS A 39 -6.53 15.14 12.02
N LEU A 40 -6.57 13.83 12.14
CA LEU A 40 -7.54 13.00 11.42
C LEU A 40 -8.98 13.28 11.86
N THR A 41 -9.19 13.70 13.11
CA THR A 41 -10.53 14.05 13.61
C THR A 41 -11.14 15.25 12.90
N GLU A 42 -10.33 16.17 12.38
CA GLU A 42 -10.83 17.28 11.54
C GLU A 42 -11.45 16.75 10.24
N LEU A 43 -10.89 15.67 9.65
CA LEU A 43 -11.48 15.02 8.47
C LEU A 43 -12.81 14.34 8.82
N LEU A 44 -12.85 13.65 9.97
CA LEU A 44 -14.05 12.97 10.44
C LEU A 44 -15.18 13.98 10.68
N GLU A 45 -14.90 15.10 11.33
CA GLU A 45 -15.88 16.18 11.52
C GLU A 45 -16.31 16.80 10.19
N ALA A 46 -15.37 17.07 9.28
CA ALA A 46 -15.67 17.62 7.95
C ALA A 46 -16.54 16.68 7.12
N SER A 47 -16.41 15.36 7.29
CA SER A 47 -17.18 14.37 6.55
C SER A 47 -18.69 14.44 6.80
N ARG A 48 -19.14 15.05 7.90
CA ARG A 48 -20.56 15.28 8.21
C ARG A 48 -21.27 16.10 7.13
N ALA A 49 -20.53 16.95 6.43
CA ALA A 49 -21.09 17.74 5.32
C ALA A 49 -21.58 16.89 4.14
N PHE A 50 -21.12 15.64 4.04
CA PHE A 50 -21.58 14.72 2.99
C PHE A 50 -22.93 14.06 3.30
N GLY A 51 -23.43 14.13 4.55
CA GLY A 51 -24.77 13.74 4.94
C GLY A 51 -25.09 12.27 4.62
N ASP A 52 -26.18 12.07 3.90
CA ASP A 52 -26.68 10.73 3.58
C ASP A 52 -26.14 10.15 2.27
N ARG A 53 -25.05 10.71 1.73
CA ARG A 53 -24.30 10.06 0.63
C ARG A 53 -23.71 8.74 1.13
N GLU A 54 -23.62 7.75 0.21
CA GLU A 54 -22.97 6.46 0.52
C GLU A 54 -21.47 6.64 0.72
N TYR A 55 -20.97 6.15 1.83
CA TYR A 55 -19.53 6.09 2.13
C TYR A 55 -18.99 4.66 1.98
N LEU A 56 -19.53 3.70 2.73
CA LEU A 56 -19.10 2.31 2.70
C LEU A 56 -20.20 1.42 2.14
N VAL A 57 -19.85 0.63 1.12
CA VAL A 57 -20.77 -0.28 0.47
C VAL A 57 -20.17 -1.67 0.46
N THR A 58 -20.94 -2.67 0.82
CA THR A 58 -20.64 -4.09 0.64
C THR A 58 -21.75 -4.73 -0.17
N VAL A 59 -21.66 -6.03 -0.45
CA VAL A 59 -22.74 -6.79 -1.09
C VAL A 59 -24.03 -6.71 -0.26
N ASP A 60 -23.91 -6.76 1.08
CA ASP A 60 -25.04 -6.93 2.00
C ASP A 60 -25.42 -5.66 2.76
N SER A 61 -24.60 -4.62 2.70
CA SER A 61 -24.84 -3.41 3.51
C SER A 61 -24.38 -2.12 2.83
N ARG A 62 -25.02 -1.02 3.23
CA ARG A 62 -24.68 0.35 2.82
C ARG A 62 -24.65 1.25 4.03
N LEU A 63 -23.60 2.01 4.17
CA LEU A 63 -23.41 2.95 5.27
C LEU A 63 -23.19 4.34 4.69
N THR A 64 -24.07 5.28 5.05
CA THR A 64 -23.91 6.69 4.67
C THR A 64 -22.87 7.37 5.56
N PHE A 65 -22.37 8.54 5.15
CA PHE A 65 -21.47 9.35 6.00
C PHE A 65 -22.10 9.68 7.34
N SER A 66 -23.39 10.04 7.36
CA SER A 66 -24.14 10.31 8.61
C SER A 66 -24.23 9.08 9.51
N GLN A 67 -24.49 7.89 8.93
CA GLN A 67 -24.56 6.63 9.69
C GLN A 67 -23.19 6.22 10.22
N HIS A 68 -22.16 6.34 9.38
CA HIS A 68 -20.78 6.08 9.77
C HIS A 68 -20.37 6.95 10.96
N TYR A 69 -20.62 8.27 10.89
CA TYR A 69 -20.28 9.18 11.98
C TYR A 69 -20.98 8.81 13.29
N ARG A 70 -22.28 8.45 13.25
CA ARG A 70 -23.02 8.00 14.46
C ARG A 70 -22.43 6.71 15.02
N GLN A 71 -22.10 5.73 14.18
CA GLN A 71 -21.48 4.48 14.64
C GLN A 71 -20.09 4.72 15.25
N VAL A 72 -19.31 5.63 14.67
CA VAL A 72 -18.01 6.04 15.23
C VAL A 72 -18.21 6.68 16.61
N ALA A 73 -19.20 7.57 16.79
CA ALA A 73 -19.49 8.21 18.06
C ALA A 73 -19.91 7.18 19.13
N ALA A 74 -20.80 6.25 18.78
CA ALA A 74 -21.23 5.17 19.67
C ALA A 74 -20.06 4.28 20.09
N LEU A 75 -19.25 3.82 19.14
CA LEU A 75 -18.12 2.94 19.43
C LEU A 75 -17.00 3.66 20.20
N ALA A 76 -16.74 4.93 19.91
CA ALA A 76 -15.80 5.75 20.70
C ALA A 76 -16.25 5.87 22.16
N SER A 77 -17.58 6.04 22.39
CA SER A 77 -18.14 6.05 23.75
C SER A 77 -17.95 4.69 24.44
N VAL A 78 -18.23 3.56 23.76
CA VAL A 78 -17.98 2.21 24.29
C VAL A 78 -16.50 2.03 24.65
N LEU A 79 -15.58 2.37 23.74
CA LEU A 79 -14.14 2.22 23.98
C LEU A 79 -13.67 3.02 25.19
N ARG A 80 -14.21 4.24 25.37
CA ARG A 80 -13.88 5.11 26.52
C ARG A 80 -14.44 4.56 27.82
N THR A 81 -15.70 4.16 27.86
CA THR A 81 -16.40 3.83 29.11
C THR A 81 -16.20 2.40 29.57
N GLU A 82 -16.22 1.44 28.64
CA GLU A 82 -16.12 0.02 28.98
C GLU A 82 -14.66 -0.47 29.02
N TYR A 83 -13.78 0.12 28.20
CA TYR A 83 -12.38 -0.33 28.09
C TYR A 83 -11.36 0.71 28.57
N GLY A 84 -11.79 1.91 28.98
CA GLY A 84 -10.92 2.95 29.49
C GLY A 84 -9.90 3.43 28.44
N VAL A 85 -10.28 3.44 27.16
CA VAL A 85 -9.41 3.90 26.08
C VAL A 85 -9.34 5.42 26.04
N GLY A 86 -8.14 5.97 26.00
CA GLY A 86 -7.83 7.39 25.88
C GLY A 86 -6.60 7.67 25.03
N ARG A 87 -6.15 8.94 25.03
CA ARG A 87 -4.99 9.40 24.26
C ARG A 87 -3.75 8.54 24.52
N GLY A 88 -3.12 8.07 23.44
CA GLY A 88 -1.91 7.27 23.49
C GLY A 88 -2.13 5.79 23.81
N ASP A 89 -3.34 5.35 24.16
CA ASP A 89 -3.66 3.93 24.29
C ASP A 89 -3.71 3.26 22.90
N ARG A 90 -3.61 1.94 22.86
CA ARG A 90 -3.68 1.15 21.63
C ARG A 90 -4.99 0.40 21.56
N VAL A 91 -5.58 0.39 20.36
CA VAL A 91 -6.76 -0.40 20.00
C VAL A 91 -6.38 -1.35 18.89
N GLY A 92 -6.39 -2.66 19.17
CA GLY A 92 -6.08 -3.69 18.19
C GLY A 92 -7.24 -3.90 17.20
N LEU A 93 -6.95 -4.01 15.92
CA LEU A 93 -7.91 -4.28 14.85
C LEU A 93 -7.45 -5.54 14.12
N CYS A 94 -8.04 -6.69 14.48
CA CYS A 94 -7.67 -8.02 13.98
C CYS A 94 -8.86 -8.69 13.28
N ALA A 95 -9.23 -8.19 12.09
CA ALA A 95 -10.36 -8.69 11.33
C ALA A 95 -10.11 -8.59 9.82
N ALA A 96 -10.90 -9.32 9.03
CA ALA A 96 -10.99 -9.14 7.58
C ALA A 96 -11.66 -7.79 7.25
N ASN A 97 -11.63 -7.41 5.96
CA ASN A 97 -12.30 -6.19 5.51
C ASN A 97 -13.79 -6.21 5.86
N CYS A 98 -14.22 -5.24 6.64
CA CYS A 98 -15.63 -5.00 6.97
C CYS A 98 -15.84 -3.52 7.31
N PRO A 99 -17.06 -2.99 7.24
CA PRO A 99 -17.36 -1.62 7.64
C PRO A 99 -17.00 -1.32 9.09
N GLU A 100 -17.21 -2.28 9.99
CA GLU A 100 -16.92 -2.18 11.43
C GLU A 100 -15.44 -1.91 11.70
N TRP A 101 -14.53 -2.46 10.87
CA TRP A 101 -13.10 -2.20 10.96
C TRP A 101 -12.80 -0.71 10.76
N ILE A 102 -13.44 -0.09 9.76
CA ILE A 102 -13.26 1.34 9.45
C ILE A 102 -13.89 2.20 10.54
N VAL A 103 -15.08 1.84 11.04
CA VAL A 103 -15.71 2.50 12.20
C VAL A 103 -14.80 2.44 13.41
N ALA A 104 -14.19 1.28 13.70
CA ALA A 104 -13.31 1.08 14.84
C ALA A 104 -12.00 1.89 14.72
N PHE A 105 -11.43 1.98 13.51
CA PHE A 105 -10.31 2.86 13.24
C PHE A 105 -10.62 4.31 13.62
N TRP A 106 -11.73 4.84 13.11
CA TRP A 106 -12.12 6.23 13.39
C TRP A 106 -12.50 6.46 14.85
N ALA A 107 -13.11 5.47 15.51
CA ALA A 107 -13.43 5.54 16.95
C ALA A 107 -12.15 5.62 17.80
N ALA A 108 -11.14 4.80 17.49
CA ALA A 108 -9.85 4.84 18.17
C ALA A 108 -9.16 6.21 17.96
N VAL A 109 -9.06 6.66 16.71
CA VAL A 109 -8.44 7.94 16.35
C VAL A 109 -9.15 9.13 17.01
N ALA A 110 -10.47 9.10 17.12
CA ALA A 110 -11.25 10.16 17.78
C ALA A 110 -10.94 10.27 19.29
N LEU A 111 -10.49 9.20 19.91
CA LEU A 111 -10.04 9.16 21.30
C LEU A 111 -8.57 9.54 21.49
N GLY A 112 -7.86 9.94 20.41
CA GLY A 112 -6.42 10.13 20.45
C GLY A 112 -5.65 8.83 20.70
N ALA A 113 -6.31 7.69 20.53
CA ALA A 113 -5.68 6.37 20.65
C ALA A 113 -5.03 5.94 19.33
N ILE A 114 -4.14 4.98 19.42
CA ILE A 114 -3.38 4.44 18.29
C ILE A 114 -4.12 3.20 17.76
N ALA A 115 -4.62 3.25 16.54
CA ALA A 115 -5.19 2.10 15.86
C ALA A 115 -4.08 1.14 15.42
N VAL A 116 -4.15 -0.13 15.82
CA VAL A 116 -3.15 -1.14 15.49
C VAL A 116 -3.75 -2.13 14.49
N GLY A 117 -3.44 -1.96 13.22
CA GLY A 117 -3.91 -2.84 12.15
C GLY A 117 -3.11 -4.13 12.10
N MET A 118 -3.71 -5.24 12.55
CA MET A 118 -3.10 -6.58 12.54
C MET A 118 -3.48 -7.32 11.26
N ASN A 119 -2.53 -8.07 10.72
CA ASN A 119 -2.76 -8.86 9.52
C ASN A 119 -3.78 -9.97 9.80
N SER A 120 -4.93 -9.91 9.17
CA SER A 120 -6.03 -10.86 9.34
C SER A 120 -5.74 -12.29 8.85
N MET A 121 -4.57 -12.51 8.25
CA MET A 121 -4.11 -13.82 7.78
C MET A 121 -3.01 -14.41 8.68
N TRP A 122 -2.67 -13.76 9.76
CA TRP A 122 -1.70 -14.26 10.72
C TRP A 122 -2.20 -15.51 11.44
N ALA A 123 -1.27 -16.41 11.74
CA ALA A 123 -1.49 -17.50 12.67
C ALA A 123 -1.45 -16.99 14.13
N ALA A 124 -1.94 -17.77 15.08
CA ALA A 124 -1.99 -17.40 16.51
C ALA A 124 -0.66 -16.88 17.09
N PRO A 125 0.52 -17.48 16.80
CA PRO A 125 1.80 -16.94 17.28
C PRO A 125 2.14 -15.54 16.74
N GLU A 126 1.73 -15.23 15.51
CA GLU A 126 1.97 -13.92 14.90
C GLU A 126 1.01 -12.87 15.48
N VAL A 127 -0.26 -13.23 15.70
CA VAL A 127 -1.23 -12.38 16.41
C VAL A 127 -0.73 -12.12 17.85
N ALA A 128 -0.28 -13.16 18.56
CA ALA A 128 0.29 -13.02 19.90
C ALA A 128 1.48 -12.04 19.90
N HIS A 129 2.39 -12.15 18.92
CA HIS A 129 3.51 -11.20 18.79
C HIS A 129 3.01 -9.76 18.59
N GLY A 130 2.02 -9.55 17.71
CA GLY A 130 1.48 -8.21 17.43
C GLY A 130 0.81 -7.57 18.65
N VAL A 131 -0.01 -8.32 19.40
CA VAL A 131 -0.67 -7.81 20.61
C VAL A 131 0.32 -7.64 21.76
N ASP A 132 1.32 -8.52 21.91
CA ASP A 132 2.34 -8.39 22.96
C ASP A 132 3.26 -7.18 22.71
N LEU A 133 3.63 -6.92 21.46
CA LEU A 133 4.41 -5.75 21.08
C LEU A 133 3.67 -4.44 21.38
N THR A 134 2.36 -4.39 21.09
CA THR A 134 1.59 -3.16 21.16
C THR A 134 0.75 -3.01 22.42
N THR A 135 0.53 -4.10 23.15
CA THR A 135 -0.24 -4.13 24.42
C THR A 135 -1.55 -3.30 24.34
N PRO A 136 -2.50 -3.67 23.44
CA PRO A 136 -3.73 -2.92 23.27
C PRO A 136 -4.65 -3.03 24.48
N LYS A 137 -5.43 -1.98 24.78
CA LYS A 137 -6.47 -2.00 25.82
C LYS A 137 -7.59 -2.98 25.48
N VAL A 138 -7.90 -3.10 24.20
CA VAL A 138 -8.90 -4.01 23.66
C VAL A 138 -8.51 -4.38 22.23
N VAL A 139 -8.86 -5.59 21.80
CA VAL A 139 -8.75 -6.04 20.41
C VAL A 139 -10.15 -6.21 19.83
N LEU A 140 -10.46 -5.43 18.78
CA LEU A 140 -11.68 -5.61 18.01
C LEU A 140 -11.40 -6.61 16.90
N THR A 141 -12.27 -7.61 16.74
CA THR A 141 -12.01 -8.76 15.87
C THR A 141 -13.29 -9.30 15.24
N ASP A 142 -13.17 -10.07 14.18
CA ASP A 142 -14.26 -10.90 13.69
C ASP A 142 -14.26 -12.30 14.37
N ALA A 143 -15.33 -13.05 14.19
CA ALA A 143 -15.51 -14.38 14.79
C ALA A 143 -14.37 -15.35 14.44
N ALA A 144 -13.82 -15.26 13.21
CA ALA A 144 -12.79 -16.18 12.75
C ALA A 144 -11.41 -15.91 13.39
N ARG A 145 -11.12 -14.66 13.78
CA ARG A 145 -9.82 -14.24 14.37
C ARG A 145 -9.86 -14.14 15.89
N LYS A 146 -11.06 -14.08 16.48
CA LYS A 146 -11.21 -14.07 17.94
C LYS A 146 -10.41 -15.17 18.65
N PRO A 147 -10.45 -16.45 18.20
CA PRO A 147 -9.69 -17.52 18.84
C PRO A 147 -8.16 -17.40 18.72
N LEU A 148 -7.66 -16.50 17.86
CA LEU A 148 -6.22 -16.27 17.65
C LEU A 148 -5.64 -15.26 18.64
N VAL A 149 -6.51 -14.45 19.29
CA VAL A 149 -6.09 -13.44 20.27
C VAL A 149 -5.88 -14.14 21.63
N PRO A 150 -4.72 -13.94 22.29
CA PRO A 150 -4.51 -14.53 23.61
C PRO A 150 -5.51 -14.04 24.66
N ASP A 151 -6.02 -14.94 25.51
CA ASP A 151 -7.08 -14.69 26.51
C ASP A 151 -6.78 -13.56 27.51
N ARG A 152 -5.50 -13.20 27.68
CA ARG A 152 -5.08 -12.09 28.56
C ARG A 152 -5.44 -10.69 28.04
N TYR A 153 -5.89 -10.58 26.79
CA TYR A 153 -6.32 -9.32 26.20
C TYR A 153 -7.84 -9.26 26.11
N PRO A 154 -8.49 -8.15 26.50
CA PRO A 154 -9.91 -7.95 26.25
C PRO A 154 -10.22 -7.98 24.77
N VAL A 155 -11.28 -8.67 24.37
CA VAL A 155 -11.70 -8.80 22.97
C VAL A 155 -13.15 -8.36 22.83
N LEU A 156 -13.44 -7.55 21.81
CA LEU A 156 -14.78 -7.21 21.37
C LEU A 156 -14.99 -7.71 19.93
N GLU A 157 -15.90 -8.68 19.76
CA GLU A 157 -16.17 -9.30 18.47
C GLU A 157 -17.20 -8.51 17.69
N PHE A 158 -16.86 -8.08 16.48
CA PHE A 158 -17.75 -7.40 15.55
C PHE A 158 -19.03 -8.21 15.28
N GLY A 159 -20.19 -7.54 15.36
CA GLY A 159 -21.49 -8.15 15.10
C GLY A 159 -21.95 -9.19 16.12
N SER A 160 -21.21 -9.43 17.21
CA SER A 160 -21.68 -10.28 18.33
C SER A 160 -22.90 -9.66 19.04
N PRO A 161 -23.68 -10.44 19.81
CA PRO A 161 -24.74 -9.88 20.65
C PRO A 161 -24.23 -8.78 21.59
N GLU A 162 -23.08 -9.01 22.23
CA GLU A 162 -22.41 -8.04 23.11
C GLU A 162 -22.05 -6.73 22.37
N TYR A 163 -21.46 -6.83 21.19
CA TYR A 163 -21.12 -5.66 20.35
C TYR A 163 -22.37 -4.83 20.03
N ARG A 164 -23.45 -5.49 19.62
CA ARG A 164 -24.71 -4.79 19.30
C ARG A 164 -25.37 -4.18 20.51
N GLU A 165 -25.36 -4.86 21.64
CA GLU A 165 -25.89 -4.34 22.91
C GLU A 165 -25.11 -3.11 23.39
N LEU A 166 -23.76 -3.19 23.35
CA LEU A 166 -22.91 -2.07 23.73
C LEU A 166 -23.15 -0.85 22.83
N LEU A 167 -23.20 -1.02 21.52
CA LEU A 167 -23.49 0.08 20.59
C LEU A 167 -24.90 0.65 20.82
N GLY A 168 -25.91 -0.20 21.06
CA GLY A 168 -27.28 0.24 21.32
C GLY A 168 -27.40 1.06 22.59
N ARG A 169 -26.65 0.74 23.65
CA ARG A 169 -26.60 1.58 24.88
C ARG A 169 -25.97 2.96 24.65
N HIS A 170 -25.21 3.13 23.57
CA HIS A 170 -24.49 4.35 23.23
C HIS A 170 -24.95 4.97 21.90
N GLU A 171 -26.12 4.60 21.36
CA GLU A 171 -26.59 5.05 20.03
C GLU A 171 -26.74 6.57 19.90
N ASP A 172 -27.08 7.26 21.00
CA ASP A 172 -27.21 8.72 21.08
C ASP A 172 -25.91 9.43 21.49
N ALA A 173 -24.79 8.72 21.59
CA ALA A 173 -23.53 9.31 22.02
C ALA A 173 -23.08 10.42 21.07
N GLN A 174 -22.66 11.55 21.67
CA GLN A 174 -22.03 12.62 20.92
C GLN A 174 -20.51 12.39 20.87
N LEU A 175 -19.93 12.45 19.67
CA LEU A 175 -18.49 12.36 19.54
C LEU A 175 -17.82 13.54 20.26
N ARG A 176 -16.86 13.21 21.11
CA ARG A 176 -16.01 14.17 21.81
C ARG A 176 -14.55 13.83 21.52
N PRO A 177 -13.99 14.36 20.41
CA PRO A 177 -12.61 14.09 20.05
C PRO A 177 -11.64 14.57 21.12
N GLU A 178 -10.62 13.76 21.40
CA GLU A 178 -9.51 14.19 22.24
C GLU A 178 -8.60 15.14 21.46
N PRO A 179 -8.12 16.23 22.08
CA PRO A 179 -7.09 17.06 21.47
C PRO A 179 -5.81 16.28 21.25
N VAL A 180 -5.28 16.36 20.05
CA VAL A 180 -4.04 15.69 19.65
C VAL A 180 -3.17 16.63 18.82
N ASP A 181 -1.86 16.41 18.87
CA ASP A 181 -0.92 17.10 18.02
C ASP A 181 -0.78 16.40 16.66
N GLU A 182 -0.41 17.16 15.64
CA GLU A 182 -0.26 16.64 14.27
C GLU A 182 0.75 15.48 14.19
N ASP A 183 1.77 15.50 15.03
CA ASP A 183 2.83 14.49 15.09
C ASP A 183 2.58 13.39 16.15
N ASP A 184 1.43 13.41 16.84
CA ASP A 184 1.05 12.31 17.73
C ASP A 184 0.86 11.01 16.91
N PRO A 185 1.27 9.85 17.46
CA PRO A 185 1.01 8.55 16.84
C PRO A 185 -0.49 8.29 16.71
N ALA A 186 -0.93 7.88 15.53
CA ALA A 186 -2.33 7.57 15.23
C ALA A 186 -2.54 6.11 14.78
N VAL A 187 -1.53 5.54 14.10
CA VAL A 187 -1.66 4.21 13.48
C VAL A 187 -0.37 3.43 13.60
N VAL A 188 -0.48 2.12 13.87
CA VAL A 188 0.59 1.15 13.71
C VAL A 188 0.17 0.12 12.68
N LEU A 189 0.93 -0.02 11.60
CA LEU A 189 0.75 -1.07 10.59
C LEU A 189 2.00 -1.94 10.51
N PHE A 190 1.79 -3.25 10.43
CA PHE A 190 2.90 -4.19 10.45
C PHE A 190 3.50 -4.43 9.06
N THR A 191 4.82 -4.50 9.00
CA THR A 191 5.60 -4.89 7.83
C THR A 191 6.15 -6.30 8.02
N SER A 192 6.41 -6.99 6.91
CA SER A 192 6.94 -8.37 6.94
C SER A 192 8.40 -8.49 7.39
N GLY A 193 9.05 -7.42 7.81
CA GLY A 193 10.41 -7.33 8.33
C GLY A 193 11.44 -8.30 7.71
N THR A 194 12.63 -7.84 7.40
CA THR A 194 13.73 -8.71 6.90
C THR A 194 14.25 -9.69 7.96
N SER A 195 13.97 -9.43 9.25
CA SER A 195 14.39 -10.24 10.40
C SER A 195 13.46 -11.41 10.74
N GLY A 196 12.42 -11.64 9.97
CA GLY A 196 11.47 -12.76 10.16
C GLY A 196 10.29 -12.47 11.09
N ARG A 197 10.36 -11.47 11.99
CA ARG A 197 9.22 -11.02 12.81
C ARG A 197 8.65 -9.71 12.27
N PRO A 198 7.31 -9.55 12.22
CA PRO A 198 6.69 -8.31 11.80
C PRO A 198 7.10 -7.13 12.69
N LYS A 199 7.43 -5.98 12.07
CA LYS A 199 7.69 -4.72 12.77
C LYS A 199 6.50 -3.79 12.59
N GLY A 200 6.11 -3.07 13.63
CA GLY A 200 5.02 -2.09 13.58
C GLY A 200 5.52 -0.72 13.12
N ALA A 201 5.29 -0.33 11.87
CA ALA A 201 5.54 1.04 11.41
C ALA A 201 4.53 1.99 12.04
N THR A 202 5.01 2.99 12.75
CA THR A 202 4.18 3.96 13.49
C THR A 202 3.97 5.21 12.67
N HIS A 203 2.72 5.53 12.39
CA HIS A 203 2.32 6.73 11.64
C HIS A 203 1.63 7.74 12.55
N SER A 204 2.02 9.01 12.40
CA SER A 204 1.33 10.13 13.04
C SER A 204 0.07 10.54 12.26
N HIS A 205 -0.75 11.40 12.86
CA HIS A 205 -1.84 12.07 12.15
C HIS A 205 -1.33 12.74 10.87
N ARG A 206 -0.20 13.46 10.93
CA ARG A 206 0.46 14.09 9.78
C ARG A 206 0.80 13.11 8.67
N ASN A 207 1.37 11.96 8.99
CA ASN A 207 1.76 10.97 7.98
C ASN A 207 0.54 10.46 7.20
N VAL A 208 -0.58 10.19 7.89
CA VAL A 208 -1.82 9.74 7.23
C VAL A 208 -2.47 10.87 6.45
N LEU A 209 -2.50 12.09 7.00
CA LEU A 209 -3.00 13.29 6.32
C LEU A 209 -2.20 13.60 5.05
N ALA A 210 -0.90 13.30 5.02
CA ALA A 210 -0.10 13.49 3.82
C ALA A 210 -0.61 12.63 2.65
N ALA A 211 -1.15 11.42 2.91
CA ALA A 211 -1.83 10.62 1.90
C ALA A 211 -3.08 11.33 1.37
N VAL A 212 -3.89 11.92 2.25
CA VAL A 212 -5.08 12.68 1.84
C VAL A 212 -4.69 13.86 0.94
N TRP A 213 -3.71 14.64 1.36
CA TRP A 213 -3.27 15.81 0.59
C TRP A 213 -2.59 15.44 -0.73
N PHE A 214 -1.90 14.31 -0.79
CA PHE A 214 -1.42 13.75 -2.06
C PHE A 214 -2.57 13.49 -3.05
N HIS A 215 -3.66 12.87 -2.60
CA HIS A 215 -4.83 12.62 -3.45
C HIS A 215 -5.56 13.90 -3.84
N LEU A 216 -5.77 14.84 -2.91
CA LEU A 216 -6.36 16.15 -3.21
C LEU A 216 -5.54 16.94 -4.23
N PHE A 217 -4.22 16.92 -4.11
CA PHE A 217 -3.32 17.55 -5.06
C PHE A 217 -3.46 16.91 -6.47
N ASN A 218 -3.48 15.58 -6.55
CA ASN A 218 -3.64 14.89 -7.84
C ASN A 218 -5.03 15.15 -8.45
N ASP A 219 -6.07 15.26 -7.64
CA ASP A 219 -7.42 15.61 -8.11
C ASP A 219 -7.44 17.05 -8.66
N ALA A 220 -6.80 17.99 -7.99
CA ALA A 220 -6.67 19.36 -8.48
C ALA A 220 -5.84 19.43 -9.78
N LEU A 221 -4.73 18.70 -9.82
CA LEU A 221 -3.91 18.60 -11.04
C LEU A 221 -4.69 17.98 -12.21
N ALA A 222 -5.48 16.93 -11.97
CA ALA A 222 -6.31 16.31 -13.00
C ALA A 222 -7.41 17.27 -13.50
N ALA A 223 -7.97 18.09 -12.61
CA ALA A 223 -8.97 19.09 -12.98
C ALA A 223 -8.40 20.17 -13.92
N GLU A 224 -7.15 20.58 -13.75
CA GLU A 224 -6.45 21.50 -14.69
C GLU A 224 -6.34 20.92 -16.11
N PHE A 225 -6.29 19.60 -16.22
CA PHE A 225 -6.34 18.88 -17.51
C PHE A 225 -7.77 18.51 -17.95
N GLY A 226 -8.82 19.18 -17.42
CA GLY A 226 -10.21 18.97 -17.79
C GLY A 226 -10.81 17.64 -17.29
N ARG A 227 -10.21 17.00 -16.31
CA ARG A 227 -10.66 15.73 -15.71
C ARG A 227 -10.98 15.88 -14.22
N PRO A 228 -12.00 16.68 -13.86
CA PRO A 228 -12.38 16.87 -12.46
C PRO A 228 -12.92 15.56 -11.85
N ALA A 229 -12.59 15.33 -10.60
CA ALA A 229 -13.12 14.21 -9.83
C ALA A 229 -14.62 14.41 -9.56
N ARG A 230 -15.47 13.43 -9.92
CA ARG A 230 -16.91 13.46 -9.67
C ARG A 230 -17.44 12.05 -9.45
N ASP A 231 -18.36 11.90 -8.48
CA ASP A 231 -19.18 10.70 -8.22
C ASP A 231 -18.39 9.38 -8.31
N ARG A 232 -17.23 9.34 -7.65
CA ARG A 232 -16.33 8.20 -7.73
C ARG A 232 -16.73 7.10 -6.76
N ARG A 233 -16.65 5.87 -7.24
CA ARG A 233 -16.82 4.63 -6.46
C ARG A 233 -15.55 3.80 -6.58
N PHE A 234 -14.85 3.66 -5.47
CA PHE A 234 -13.56 2.98 -5.42
C PHE A 234 -13.70 1.54 -4.92
N LEU A 235 -13.16 0.59 -5.66
CA LEU A 235 -13.03 -0.78 -5.19
C LEU A 235 -11.93 -0.89 -4.14
N LEU A 236 -12.31 -1.32 -2.92
CA LEU A 236 -11.41 -1.61 -1.83
C LEU A 236 -11.29 -3.14 -1.70
N ALA A 237 -10.42 -3.75 -2.52
CA ALA A 237 -10.17 -5.20 -2.52
C ALA A 237 -8.87 -5.59 -1.78
N THR A 238 -8.02 -4.62 -1.45
CA THR A 238 -6.81 -4.84 -0.64
C THR A 238 -7.14 -4.82 0.85
N PRO A 239 -6.36 -5.53 1.70
CA PRO A 239 -6.67 -5.60 3.14
C PRO A 239 -6.49 -4.26 3.87
N LEU A 240 -7.42 -3.93 4.78
CA LEU A 240 -7.45 -2.69 5.57
C LEU A 240 -6.25 -2.52 6.51
N PHE A 241 -5.56 -3.59 6.89
CA PHE A 241 -4.33 -3.52 7.67
C PHE A 241 -3.09 -3.11 6.84
N HIS A 242 -3.29 -2.65 5.59
CA HIS A 242 -2.23 -2.09 4.74
C HIS A 242 -2.52 -0.63 4.37
N ILE A 243 -1.45 0.15 4.18
CA ILE A 243 -1.54 1.56 3.79
C ILE A 243 -2.35 1.77 2.50
N ALA A 244 -2.28 0.84 1.55
CA ALA A 244 -3.00 0.95 0.28
C ALA A 244 -4.52 1.03 0.49
N ALA A 245 -5.07 0.20 1.39
CA ALA A 245 -6.49 0.20 1.69
C ALA A 245 -6.87 1.24 2.75
N LEU A 246 -6.12 1.34 3.86
CA LEU A 246 -6.47 2.25 4.94
C LEU A 246 -6.17 3.70 4.57
N HIS A 247 -4.89 4.04 4.38
CA HIS A 247 -4.47 5.43 4.20
C HIS A 247 -4.89 5.98 2.83
N ASN A 248 -4.76 5.18 1.75
CA ASN A 248 -4.94 5.67 0.38
C ASN A 248 -6.35 5.42 -0.19
N LEU A 249 -7.18 4.59 0.46
CA LEU A 249 -8.57 4.39 0.07
C LEU A 249 -9.53 4.83 1.18
N ALA A 250 -9.68 4.09 2.27
CA ALA A 250 -10.71 4.35 3.27
C ALA A 250 -10.65 5.78 3.82
N VAL A 251 -9.48 6.23 4.30
CA VAL A 251 -9.32 7.58 4.85
C VAL A 251 -9.53 8.67 3.79
N VAL A 252 -8.97 8.49 2.60
CA VAL A 252 -9.12 9.47 1.52
C VAL A 252 -10.56 9.57 1.06
N ARG A 253 -11.29 8.46 0.92
CA ARG A 253 -12.71 8.49 0.49
C ARG A 253 -13.60 9.21 1.50
N LEU A 254 -13.32 9.04 2.80
CA LEU A 254 -13.99 9.85 3.83
C LEU A 254 -13.73 11.35 3.62
N ALA A 255 -12.48 11.72 3.37
CA ALA A 255 -12.07 13.12 3.27
C ALA A 255 -12.67 13.86 2.06
N VAL A 256 -12.91 13.15 0.95
CA VAL A 256 -13.37 13.76 -0.32
C VAL A 256 -14.83 13.46 -0.66
N GLY A 257 -15.54 12.69 0.17
CA GLY A 257 -16.95 12.36 -0.04
C GLY A 257 -17.21 11.34 -1.13
N ASP A 258 -16.24 10.46 -1.46
CA ASP A 258 -16.41 9.37 -2.41
C ASP A 258 -16.90 8.10 -1.72
N THR A 259 -17.43 7.16 -2.50
CA THR A 259 -17.86 5.84 -2.02
C THR A 259 -16.69 4.85 -2.07
N ALA A 260 -16.48 4.10 -0.98
CA ALA A 260 -15.62 2.93 -0.94
C ALA A 260 -16.47 1.66 -0.99
N VAL A 261 -16.29 0.85 -2.01
CA VAL A 261 -16.95 -0.44 -2.19
C VAL A 261 -16.01 -1.53 -1.69
N LEU A 262 -16.34 -2.16 -0.56
CA LEU A 262 -15.50 -3.12 0.12
C LEU A 262 -15.73 -4.52 -0.44
N TYR A 263 -14.67 -5.11 -0.96
CA TYR A 263 -14.64 -6.52 -1.28
C TYR A 263 -14.35 -7.34 -0.02
N GLN A 264 -15.20 -8.32 0.26
CA GLN A 264 -15.11 -9.18 1.44
C GLN A 264 -14.83 -10.63 1.07
N GLY A 265 -14.02 -11.29 1.89
CA GLY A 265 -13.67 -12.69 1.72
C GLY A 265 -12.41 -12.93 0.88
N LYS A 266 -12.20 -14.18 0.45
CA LYS A 266 -11.05 -14.58 -0.38
C LYS A 266 -11.18 -13.96 -1.77
N PHE A 267 -10.08 -13.42 -2.30
CA PHE A 267 -10.07 -12.81 -3.64
C PHE A 267 -10.49 -13.81 -4.71
N ASP A 268 -11.51 -13.44 -5.46
CA ASP A 268 -12.04 -14.11 -6.64
C ASP A 268 -12.32 -13.08 -7.70
N ILE A 269 -11.76 -13.26 -8.89
CA ILE A 269 -11.84 -12.25 -9.94
C ILE A 269 -13.26 -12.10 -10.49
N HIS A 270 -14.03 -13.19 -10.60
CA HIS A 270 -15.41 -13.13 -11.10
C HIS A 270 -16.32 -12.36 -10.15
N ARG A 271 -16.20 -12.60 -8.83
CA ARG A 271 -16.91 -11.81 -7.82
C ARG A 271 -16.49 -10.34 -7.81
N VAL A 272 -15.23 -10.04 -8.13
CA VAL A 272 -14.78 -8.65 -8.29
C VAL A 272 -15.43 -8.02 -9.51
N LEU A 273 -15.47 -8.72 -10.64
CA LEU A 273 -16.10 -8.23 -11.87
C LEU A 273 -17.62 -8.02 -11.71
N ASP A 274 -18.30 -8.95 -11.03
CA ASP A 274 -19.71 -8.81 -10.64
C ASP A 274 -19.92 -7.54 -9.82
N LEU A 275 -19.04 -7.28 -8.84
CA LEU A 275 -19.12 -6.09 -7.98
C LEU A 275 -18.82 -4.80 -8.78
N VAL A 276 -17.86 -4.83 -9.71
CA VAL A 276 -17.56 -3.69 -10.61
C VAL A 276 -18.80 -3.32 -11.41
N GLN A 277 -19.48 -4.29 -11.99
CA GLN A 277 -20.70 -4.07 -12.76
C GLN A 277 -21.86 -3.62 -11.87
N ALA A 278 -22.16 -4.35 -10.80
CA ALA A 278 -23.31 -4.10 -9.92
C ALA A 278 -23.23 -2.72 -9.23
N GLU A 279 -22.05 -2.36 -8.71
CA GLU A 279 -21.84 -1.11 -8.00
C GLU A 279 -21.31 0.02 -8.90
N ARG A 280 -21.19 -0.23 -10.22
CA ARG A 280 -20.67 0.73 -11.19
C ARG A 280 -19.37 1.39 -10.73
N ILE A 281 -18.42 0.56 -10.33
CA ILE A 281 -17.12 1.00 -9.81
C ILE A 281 -16.39 1.80 -10.89
N THR A 282 -15.87 2.95 -10.49
CA THR A 282 -15.16 3.87 -11.39
C THR A 282 -13.64 3.77 -11.29
N ASN A 283 -13.14 3.35 -10.13
CA ASN A 283 -11.71 3.35 -9.81
C ASN A 283 -11.29 2.05 -9.12
N TRP A 284 -10.19 1.47 -9.57
CA TRP A 284 -9.61 0.29 -8.93
C TRP A 284 -8.09 0.42 -8.84
N GLY A 285 -7.58 0.54 -7.61
CA GLY A 285 -6.17 0.38 -7.28
C GLY A 285 -5.89 -1.05 -6.85
N ALA A 286 -5.00 -1.76 -7.55
CA ALA A 286 -4.78 -3.17 -7.34
C ALA A 286 -3.30 -3.56 -7.35
N VAL A 287 -3.00 -4.70 -6.76
CA VAL A 287 -1.68 -5.33 -6.86
C VAL A 287 -1.54 -6.08 -8.20
N PRO A 288 -0.33 -6.25 -8.73
CA PRO A 288 -0.13 -6.90 -10.04
C PRO A 288 -0.82 -8.24 -10.19
N THR A 289 -0.83 -9.07 -9.14
CA THR A 289 -1.46 -10.41 -9.18
C THR A 289 -2.97 -10.39 -9.34
N MET A 290 -3.65 -9.39 -8.79
CA MET A 290 -5.09 -9.21 -9.02
C MET A 290 -5.35 -8.83 -10.49
N LEU A 291 -4.50 -7.96 -11.03
CA LEU A 291 -4.62 -7.49 -12.41
C LEU A 291 -4.18 -8.55 -13.43
N SER A 292 -3.21 -9.42 -13.11
CA SER A 292 -2.87 -10.57 -13.96
C SER A 292 -4.07 -11.50 -14.12
N ARG A 293 -4.79 -11.79 -13.03
CA ARG A 293 -6.02 -12.58 -13.09
C ARG A 293 -7.12 -11.92 -13.92
N LEU A 294 -7.22 -10.58 -13.84
CA LEU A 294 -8.16 -9.83 -14.67
C LEU A 294 -7.89 -10.05 -16.17
N VAL A 295 -6.63 -9.85 -16.62
CA VAL A 295 -6.27 -9.97 -18.03
C VAL A 295 -6.23 -11.41 -18.55
N GLU A 296 -6.32 -12.40 -17.66
CA GLU A 296 -6.41 -13.83 -17.97
C GLU A 296 -7.88 -14.31 -18.03
N THR A 297 -8.83 -13.48 -17.58
CA THR A 297 -10.27 -13.80 -17.54
C THR A 297 -10.96 -13.33 -18.81
N ASP A 298 -11.91 -14.11 -19.30
CA ASP A 298 -12.81 -13.64 -20.36
C ASP A 298 -13.72 -12.55 -19.81
N LEU A 299 -13.57 -11.35 -20.33
CA LEU A 299 -14.30 -10.15 -19.90
C LEU A 299 -15.58 -9.90 -20.71
N SER A 300 -15.87 -10.70 -21.74
CA SER A 300 -16.98 -10.47 -22.68
C SER A 300 -18.36 -10.49 -22.03
N GLY A 301 -18.49 -11.16 -20.87
CA GLY A 301 -19.74 -11.25 -20.10
C GLY A 301 -19.97 -10.12 -19.09
N TYR A 302 -19.07 -9.12 -18.98
CA TYR A 302 -19.13 -8.10 -17.95
C TYR A 302 -19.23 -6.69 -18.51
N ASP A 303 -20.12 -5.84 -17.95
CA ASP A 303 -20.13 -4.40 -18.23
C ASP A 303 -19.10 -3.68 -17.34
N LEU A 304 -17.94 -3.42 -17.89
CA LEU A 304 -16.85 -2.66 -17.24
C LEU A 304 -16.82 -1.18 -17.68
N SER A 305 -17.85 -0.68 -18.36
CA SER A 305 -17.89 0.68 -18.92
C SER A 305 -17.78 1.78 -17.86
N SER A 306 -18.14 1.48 -16.61
CA SER A 306 -18.00 2.40 -15.47
C SER A 306 -16.54 2.58 -15.01
N LEU A 307 -15.66 1.59 -15.25
CA LEU A 307 -14.26 1.63 -14.79
C LEU A 307 -13.44 2.61 -15.63
N LYS A 308 -13.04 3.73 -15.01
CA LYS A 308 -12.33 4.84 -15.66
C LYS A 308 -10.87 4.92 -15.26
N THR A 309 -10.51 4.40 -14.10
CA THR A 309 -9.16 4.50 -13.56
C THR A 309 -8.71 3.17 -13.01
N VAL A 310 -7.53 2.73 -13.46
CA VAL A 310 -6.83 1.58 -12.87
C VAL A 310 -5.42 2.00 -12.50
N SER A 311 -4.99 1.64 -11.30
CA SER A 311 -3.60 1.85 -10.86
C SER A 311 -2.98 0.54 -10.40
N VAL A 312 -1.70 0.38 -10.73
CA VAL A 312 -0.89 -0.78 -10.34
C VAL A 312 0.05 -0.34 -9.22
N SER A 313 -0.04 -0.97 -8.06
CA SER A 313 0.71 -0.54 -6.88
C SER A 313 1.16 -1.70 -6.00
N SER A 314 1.98 -1.38 -4.99
CA SER A 314 2.42 -2.28 -3.91
C SER A 314 3.41 -3.39 -4.30
N ALA A 315 3.66 -3.61 -5.59
CA ALA A 315 4.69 -4.53 -6.08
C ALA A 315 5.14 -4.11 -7.49
N PRO A 316 6.33 -4.53 -7.94
CA PRO A 316 6.75 -4.36 -9.32
C PRO A 316 5.76 -4.99 -10.31
N SER A 317 5.56 -4.34 -11.45
CA SER A 317 4.70 -4.83 -12.53
C SER A 317 5.45 -4.76 -13.86
N THR A 318 5.31 -5.81 -14.68
CA THR A 318 6.00 -5.90 -15.97
C THR A 318 5.39 -4.96 -17.01
N ALA A 319 6.19 -4.59 -18.01
CA ALA A 319 5.71 -3.83 -19.18
C ALA A 319 4.60 -4.59 -19.91
N GLU A 320 4.70 -5.93 -20.01
CA GLU A 320 3.70 -6.79 -20.63
C GLU A 320 2.34 -6.70 -19.91
N LEU A 321 2.31 -6.83 -18.57
CA LEU A 321 1.06 -6.70 -17.82
C LEU A 321 0.40 -5.33 -18.06
N LYS A 322 1.19 -4.25 -18.09
CA LYS A 322 0.69 -2.90 -18.36
C LYS A 322 0.11 -2.77 -19.78
N ALA A 323 0.73 -3.41 -20.79
CA ALA A 323 0.23 -3.45 -22.16
C ALA A 323 -1.10 -4.22 -22.22
N ARG A 324 -1.16 -5.44 -21.68
CA ARG A 324 -2.38 -6.26 -21.61
C ARG A 324 -3.53 -5.56 -20.89
N LEU A 325 -3.24 -4.80 -19.83
CA LEU A 325 -4.26 -4.01 -19.14
C LEU A 325 -4.84 -2.88 -20.00
N ARG A 326 -4.02 -2.22 -20.82
CA ARG A 326 -4.51 -1.21 -21.75
C ARG A 326 -5.44 -1.81 -22.80
N ASP A 327 -5.10 -2.99 -23.29
CA ASP A 327 -5.92 -3.70 -24.29
C ASP A 327 -7.23 -4.22 -23.67
N ALA A 328 -7.16 -4.81 -22.48
CA ALA A 328 -8.31 -5.38 -21.78
C ALA A 328 -9.29 -4.33 -21.25
N LEU A 329 -8.79 -3.14 -20.87
CA LEU A 329 -9.58 -2.06 -20.26
C LEU A 329 -9.43 -0.73 -21.02
N PRO A 330 -9.91 -0.63 -22.26
CA PRO A 330 -9.73 0.58 -23.09
C PRO A 330 -10.32 1.83 -22.45
N GLY A 331 -11.40 1.72 -21.64
CA GLY A 331 -11.99 2.81 -20.88
C GLY A 331 -11.09 3.39 -19.79
N ALA A 332 -10.14 2.61 -19.28
CA ALA A 332 -9.17 3.00 -18.24
C ALA A 332 -7.74 3.14 -18.78
N ALA A 333 -7.48 2.82 -20.04
CA ALA A 333 -6.13 2.81 -20.62
C ALA A 333 -5.39 4.15 -20.48
N ALA A 334 -6.12 5.26 -20.68
CA ALA A 334 -5.58 6.62 -20.55
C ALA A 334 -5.30 7.07 -19.10
N SER A 335 -5.66 6.25 -18.11
CA SER A 335 -5.50 6.56 -16.69
C SER A 335 -4.60 5.55 -15.96
N LEU A 336 -4.07 4.54 -16.68
CA LEU A 336 -3.17 3.56 -16.09
C LEU A 336 -1.95 4.25 -15.50
N SER A 337 -1.75 4.09 -14.21
CA SER A 337 -0.65 4.71 -13.46
C SER A 337 0.04 3.67 -12.57
N THR A 338 1.27 3.97 -12.17
CA THR A 338 1.98 3.20 -11.14
C THR A 338 2.63 4.15 -10.14
N ASN A 339 2.90 3.65 -8.96
CA ASN A 339 3.57 4.41 -7.92
C ASN A 339 4.56 3.53 -7.16
N TYR A 340 5.55 4.18 -6.56
CA TYR A 340 6.45 3.57 -5.60
C TYR A 340 6.19 4.15 -4.21
N GLY A 341 6.11 3.28 -3.25
CA GLY A 341 5.96 3.58 -1.84
C GLY A 341 5.97 2.29 -1.02
N LEU A 342 6.11 2.43 0.26
CA LEU A 342 6.17 1.32 1.21
C LEU A 342 5.37 1.68 2.47
N THR A 343 5.15 0.69 3.34
CA THR A 343 4.38 0.92 4.57
C THR A 343 4.96 2.11 5.34
N GLU A 344 6.27 2.19 5.43
CA GLU A 344 7.01 3.23 6.14
C GLU A 344 6.90 4.63 5.52
N SER A 345 6.41 4.75 4.27
CA SER A 345 6.14 6.03 3.62
C SER A 345 4.66 6.42 3.58
N SER A 346 3.75 5.68 4.26
CA SER A 346 2.31 5.99 4.39
C SER A 346 1.54 6.04 3.06
N THR A 347 2.13 6.57 2.02
CA THR A 347 1.57 6.71 0.67
C THR A 347 2.69 6.66 -0.37
N ALA A 348 2.34 6.98 -1.61
CA ALA A 348 3.29 7.03 -2.72
C ALA A 348 4.39 8.08 -2.48
N ALA A 349 5.65 7.68 -2.66
CA ALA A 349 6.79 8.57 -2.71
C ALA A 349 7.00 9.13 -4.12
N THR A 350 6.72 8.29 -5.15
CA THR A 350 6.74 8.70 -6.55
C THR A 350 5.49 8.23 -7.27
N LEU A 351 5.14 8.90 -8.35
CA LEU A 351 3.99 8.58 -9.20
C LEU A 351 4.40 8.69 -10.67
N ALA A 352 4.19 7.62 -11.43
CA ALA A 352 4.30 7.61 -12.89
C ALA A 352 2.94 7.85 -13.52
N THR A 353 2.86 8.86 -14.38
CA THR A 353 1.68 9.18 -15.16
C THR A 353 1.51 8.19 -16.33
N PRO A 354 0.30 8.09 -16.91
CA PRO A 354 0.09 7.26 -18.09
C PRO A 354 1.04 7.59 -19.25
N ALA A 355 1.33 8.88 -19.48
CA ALA A 355 2.26 9.32 -20.52
C ALA A 355 3.70 8.88 -20.26
N GLU A 356 4.17 8.97 -19.01
CA GLU A 356 5.50 8.49 -18.61
C GLU A 356 5.60 6.96 -18.78
N LEU A 357 4.54 6.20 -18.45
CA LEU A 357 4.51 4.75 -18.62
C LEU A 357 4.42 4.29 -20.09
N VAL A 358 3.95 5.15 -20.98
CA VAL A 358 4.01 4.89 -22.44
C VAL A 358 5.42 5.12 -22.96
N ALA A 359 6.08 6.20 -22.48
CA ALA A 359 7.43 6.55 -22.89
C ALA A 359 8.49 5.59 -22.32
N ASP A 360 8.33 5.18 -21.06
CA ASP A 360 9.21 4.24 -20.37
C ASP A 360 8.39 3.41 -19.37
N PRO A 361 8.01 2.16 -19.71
CA PRO A 361 7.15 1.34 -18.87
C PRO A 361 7.79 0.90 -17.54
N ASP A 362 9.11 1.00 -17.39
CA ASP A 362 9.83 0.58 -16.18
C ASP A 362 9.94 1.68 -15.14
N THR A 363 9.53 2.90 -15.48
CA THR A 363 9.58 4.00 -14.53
C THR A 363 8.61 3.81 -13.38
N SER A 364 9.04 4.16 -12.18
CA SER A 364 8.19 4.35 -11.00
C SER A 364 7.73 5.81 -10.83
N GLY A 365 8.05 6.66 -11.81
CA GLY A 365 7.63 8.06 -11.88
C GLY A 365 8.48 9.02 -11.07
N ARG A 366 7.97 10.24 -10.96
CA ARG A 366 8.65 11.35 -10.31
C ARG A 366 8.22 11.50 -8.86
N PRO A 367 9.08 12.05 -7.97
CA PRO A 367 8.70 12.37 -6.60
C PRO A 367 7.43 13.22 -6.56
N VAL A 368 6.55 12.92 -5.61
CA VAL A 368 5.39 13.77 -5.34
C VAL A 368 5.84 15.10 -4.72
N PRO A 369 5.09 16.21 -4.85
CA PRO A 369 5.61 17.56 -4.59
C PRO A 369 6.22 17.79 -3.21
N ASN A 370 5.76 17.09 -2.18
CA ASN A 370 6.24 17.22 -0.80
C ASN A 370 7.18 16.09 -0.37
N MET A 371 7.62 15.24 -1.31
CA MET A 371 8.56 14.15 -1.07
C MET A 371 9.90 14.43 -1.76
N GLU A 372 10.97 14.14 -1.06
CA GLU A 372 12.32 14.14 -1.63
C GLU A 372 12.79 12.69 -1.75
N VAL A 373 13.38 12.38 -2.90
CA VAL A 373 13.99 11.07 -3.19
C VAL A 373 15.46 11.30 -3.51
N GLN A 374 16.33 10.52 -2.91
CA GLN A 374 17.76 10.57 -3.16
C GLN A 374 18.31 9.15 -3.29
N ILE A 375 19.25 8.97 -4.19
CA ILE A 375 19.99 7.71 -4.31
C ILE A 375 21.33 7.88 -3.64
N ARG A 376 21.73 6.92 -2.78
CA ARG A 376 22.98 6.99 -2.02
C ARG A 376 23.82 5.72 -2.18
N ASP A 377 25.12 5.90 -2.13
CA ASP A 377 26.10 4.81 -2.10
C ASP A 377 26.11 4.08 -0.72
N PRO A 378 26.87 2.98 -0.58
CA PRO A 378 26.98 2.27 0.71
C PRO A 378 27.55 3.12 1.85
N GLU A 379 28.31 4.17 1.54
CA GLU A 379 28.87 5.14 2.50
C GLU A 379 27.86 6.23 2.88
N GLY A 380 26.66 6.20 2.29
CA GLY A 380 25.56 7.14 2.56
C GLY A 380 25.68 8.48 1.84
N ARG A 381 26.55 8.61 0.84
CA ARG A 381 26.72 9.83 0.04
C ARG A 381 25.78 9.81 -1.17
N PRO A 382 25.17 10.96 -1.54
CA PRO A 382 24.40 11.07 -2.75
C PRO A 382 25.21 10.71 -4.01
N VAL A 383 24.62 9.93 -4.93
CA VAL A 383 25.24 9.56 -6.20
C VAL A 383 24.71 10.42 -7.35
N PRO A 384 25.46 10.58 -8.47
CA PRO A 384 25.00 11.26 -9.66
C PRO A 384 23.76 10.61 -10.29
N ASP A 385 22.99 11.40 -11.06
CA ASP A 385 21.87 10.92 -11.86
C ASP A 385 22.31 9.75 -12.79
N GLY A 386 21.45 8.75 -12.92
CA GLY A 386 21.74 7.52 -13.68
C GLY A 386 22.54 6.44 -12.92
N THR A 387 23.07 6.74 -11.74
CA THR A 387 23.85 5.77 -10.93
C THR A 387 22.93 5.00 -9.99
N ASP A 388 23.15 3.68 -9.90
CA ASP A 388 22.41 2.82 -8.97
C ASP A 388 22.92 2.97 -7.53
N GLY A 389 22.00 2.92 -6.55
CA GLY A 389 22.28 2.97 -5.13
C GLY A 389 21.02 2.71 -4.29
N GLU A 390 21.13 2.88 -2.97
CA GLU A 390 19.99 2.74 -2.07
C GLU A 390 19.05 3.96 -2.18
N ILE A 391 17.74 3.69 -2.31
CA ILE A 391 16.70 4.73 -2.36
C ILE A 391 16.49 5.26 -0.95
N HIS A 392 16.63 6.55 -0.77
CA HIS A 392 16.35 7.27 0.47
C HIS A 392 15.18 8.23 0.27
N LEU A 393 14.31 8.32 1.28
CA LEU A 393 13.11 9.16 1.26
C LEU A 393 13.13 10.19 2.38
N ARG A 394 12.63 11.41 2.10
CA ARG A 394 12.39 12.44 3.11
C ARG A 394 11.11 13.20 2.78
N GLY A 395 10.20 13.29 3.74
CA GLY A 395 8.91 13.98 3.56
C GLY A 395 7.95 13.73 4.72
N PRO A 396 6.82 14.45 4.76
CA PRO A 396 5.87 14.41 5.88
C PRO A 396 5.11 13.09 6.00
N GLN A 397 5.13 12.25 4.98
CA GLN A 397 4.48 10.94 4.98
C GLN A 397 5.37 9.82 5.53
N VAL A 398 6.67 10.08 5.77
CA VAL A 398 7.58 9.08 6.33
C VAL A 398 7.25 8.83 7.80
N MET A 399 7.13 7.57 8.18
CA MET A 399 6.77 7.11 9.53
C MET A 399 7.59 7.77 10.65
N LEU A 400 7.05 7.78 11.85
CA LEU A 400 7.79 8.19 13.05
C LEU A 400 8.95 7.25 13.37
N GLY A 401 8.74 5.95 13.19
CA GLY A 401 9.68 4.88 13.45
C GLY A 401 8.96 3.54 13.66
N TYR A 402 9.69 2.53 14.10
CA TYR A 402 9.11 1.24 14.45
C TYR A 402 8.66 1.23 15.91
N TYR A 403 7.45 0.79 16.15
CA TYR A 403 6.81 0.77 17.47
C TYR A 403 7.60 -0.10 18.45
N ASN A 404 7.96 0.47 19.61
CA ASN A 404 8.78 -0.17 20.65
C ASN A 404 10.10 -0.80 20.15
N ASP A 405 10.64 -0.32 19.01
CA ASP A 405 11.93 -0.79 18.47
C ASP A 405 12.83 0.42 18.12
N PRO A 406 13.43 1.07 19.12
CA PRO A 406 14.31 2.22 18.90
C PRO A 406 15.58 1.87 18.11
N ALA A 407 16.07 0.64 18.23
CA ALA A 407 17.26 0.18 17.50
C ALA A 407 16.95 0.06 16.00
N ALA A 408 15.84 -0.59 15.62
CA ALA A 408 15.41 -0.64 14.23
C ALA A 408 15.08 0.74 13.69
N THR A 409 14.49 1.61 14.52
CA THR A 409 14.21 3.00 14.12
C THR A 409 15.49 3.77 13.82
N ALA A 410 16.48 3.71 14.71
CA ALA A 410 17.77 4.37 14.50
C ALA A 410 18.48 3.85 13.24
N ALA A 411 18.44 2.53 12.99
CA ALA A 411 19.02 1.94 11.78
C ALA A 411 18.31 2.35 10.48
N ALA A 412 17.00 2.65 10.56
CA ALA A 412 16.19 3.03 9.41
C ALA A 412 16.37 4.49 8.97
N PHE A 413 16.98 5.34 9.79
CA PHE A 413 17.18 6.74 9.47
C PHE A 413 18.66 7.11 9.46
N THR A 414 19.03 8.02 8.57
CA THR A 414 20.34 8.65 8.58
C THR A 414 20.37 9.82 9.58
N GLU A 415 21.56 10.27 9.99
CA GLU A 415 21.72 11.42 10.88
C GLU A 415 21.12 12.72 10.29
N ASP A 416 21.15 12.88 8.97
CA ASP A 416 20.55 14.01 8.25
C ASP A 416 19.03 13.83 7.94
N GLY A 417 18.40 12.82 8.56
CA GLY A 417 16.94 12.65 8.59
C GLY A 417 16.31 11.96 7.39
N TRP A 418 17.09 11.26 6.55
CA TRP A 418 16.55 10.46 5.47
C TRP A 418 16.19 9.05 5.94
N PHE A 419 15.08 8.56 5.45
CA PHE A 419 14.65 7.18 5.66
C PHE A 419 15.32 6.27 4.62
N ARG A 420 15.96 5.21 5.09
CA ARG A 420 16.58 4.15 4.30
C ARG A 420 15.52 3.12 3.92
N THR A 421 15.19 3.00 2.65
CA THR A 421 14.13 2.09 2.22
C THR A 421 14.56 0.62 2.18
N GLY A 422 15.86 0.38 2.05
CA GLY A 422 16.42 -0.93 1.74
C GLY A 422 16.13 -1.38 0.30
N ASP A 423 15.51 -0.54 -0.52
CA ASP A 423 15.31 -0.78 -1.94
C ASP A 423 16.45 -0.12 -2.73
N LEU A 424 16.87 -0.77 -3.82
CA LEU A 424 17.88 -0.27 -4.74
C LEU A 424 17.23 0.28 -6.00
N GLY A 425 17.79 1.36 -6.52
CA GLY A 425 17.31 2.00 -7.73
C GLY A 425 18.20 3.14 -8.18
N ARG A 426 17.74 3.87 -9.17
CA ARG A 426 18.38 5.09 -9.66
C ARG A 426 17.37 6.16 -10.02
N LEU A 427 17.79 7.40 -9.96
CA LEU A 427 17.10 8.50 -10.63
C LEU A 427 17.69 8.66 -12.04
N ARG A 428 16.85 8.93 -13.03
CA ARG A 428 17.23 9.30 -14.38
C ARG A 428 16.28 10.42 -14.84
N ASP A 429 16.83 11.56 -15.14
CA ASP A 429 16.05 12.77 -15.50
C ASP A 429 14.95 13.10 -14.45
N GLY A 430 15.25 12.85 -13.17
CA GLY A 430 14.35 13.05 -12.04
C GLY A 430 13.23 12.01 -11.89
N ALA A 431 13.16 10.97 -12.72
CA ALA A 431 12.27 9.82 -12.56
C ALA A 431 12.97 8.67 -11.84
N LEU A 432 12.26 7.98 -10.96
CA LEU A 432 12.76 6.85 -10.20
C LEU A 432 12.57 5.53 -10.98
N PHE A 433 13.62 4.72 -10.97
CA PHE A 433 13.64 3.34 -11.46
C PHE A 433 14.05 2.42 -10.32
N VAL A 434 13.09 1.64 -9.81
CA VAL A 434 13.33 0.66 -8.76
C VAL A 434 13.89 -0.61 -9.39
N ARG A 435 14.99 -1.14 -8.85
CA ARG A 435 15.69 -2.32 -9.38
C ARG A 435 15.42 -3.58 -8.57
N SER A 436 15.63 -3.53 -7.27
CA SER A 436 15.41 -4.67 -6.37
C SER A 436 15.41 -4.20 -4.91
N ARG A 437 15.14 -5.14 -4.00
CA ARG A 437 15.55 -4.95 -2.60
C ARG A 437 17.03 -5.28 -2.44
N ARG A 438 17.71 -4.57 -1.55
CA ARG A 438 19.11 -4.85 -1.22
C ARG A 438 19.31 -6.28 -0.67
N SER A 439 18.32 -6.81 0.04
CA SER A 439 18.30 -8.18 0.54
C SER A 439 18.16 -9.24 -0.56
N ASP A 440 17.66 -8.86 -1.73
CA ASP A 440 17.37 -9.76 -2.84
C ASP A 440 18.44 -9.67 -3.93
N LEU A 441 19.37 -8.70 -3.84
CA LEU A 441 20.47 -8.52 -4.78
C LEU A 441 21.35 -9.77 -4.80
N ILE A 442 21.58 -10.33 -5.98
CA ILE A 442 22.44 -11.50 -6.17
C ILE A 442 23.85 -11.02 -6.43
N LEU A 443 24.78 -11.42 -5.58
CA LEU A 443 26.19 -11.10 -5.70
C LEU A 443 26.91 -12.28 -6.37
N ARG A 444 26.97 -12.30 -7.71
CA ARG A 444 27.64 -13.35 -8.47
C ARG A 444 29.07 -12.95 -8.77
N GLY A 445 30.00 -13.38 -7.93
CA GLY A 445 31.38 -12.91 -8.00
C GLY A 445 31.48 -11.40 -7.79
N ALA A 446 32.03 -10.68 -8.78
CA ALA A 446 32.12 -9.22 -8.74
C ALA A 446 30.89 -8.50 -9.38
N GLU A 447 29.91 -9.26 -9.86
CA GLU A 447 28.78 -8.74 -10.61
C GLU A 447 27.50 -8.70 -9.78
N ASN A 448 26.78 -7.58 -9.85
CA ASN A 448 25.46 -7.42 -9.26
C ASN A 448 24.38 -7.88 -10.24
N VAL A 449 23.57 -8.86 -9.85
CA VAL A 449 22.40 -9.29 -10.61
C VAL A 449 21.14 -8.92 -9.86
N TYR A 450 20.28 -8.16 -10.50
CA TYR A 450 19.00 -7.75 -9.96
C TYR A 450 17.92 -8.75 -10.34
N PRO A 451 17.29 -9.46 -9.37
CA PRO A 451 16.28 -10.47 -9.68
C PRO A 451 15.15 -9.95 -10.58
N ALA A 452 14.68 -8.72 -10.32
CA ALA A 452 13.59 -8.15 -11.10
C ALA A 452 13.89 -8.02 -12.59
N GLU A 453 15.13 -7.72 -12.96
CA GLU A 453 15.55 -7.61 -14.37
C GLU A 453 15.45 -8.98 -15.09
N VAL A 454 15.83 -10.05 -14.40
CA VAL A 454 15.74 -11.41 -14.94
C VAL A 454 14.29 -11.90 -14.96
N GLU A 455 13.54 -11.63 -13.88
CA GLU A 455 12.11 -11.95 -13.76
C GLU A 455 11.28 -11.28 -14.85
N GLU A 456 11.59 -10.02 -15.17
CA GLU A 456 10.89 -9.27 -16.21
C GLU A 456 11.07 -9.91 -17.60
N GLN A 457 12.30 -10.27 -17.94
CA GLN A 457 12.57 -10.93 -19.21
C GLN A 457 11.91 -12.32 -19.26
N LEU A 458 11.94 -13.10 -18.18
CA LEU A 458 11.27 -14.40 -18.10
C LEU A 458 9.75 -14.27 -18.25
N ALA A 459 9.14 -13.26 -17.65
CA ALA A 459 7.69 -13.03 -17.75
C ALA A 459 7.23 -12.75 -19.19
N GLY A 460 8.12 -12.24 -20.05
CA GLY A 460 7.85 -12.04 -21.48
C GLY A 460 7.85 -13.33 -22.31
N HIS A 461 8.24 -14.48 -21.75
CA HIS A 461 8.20 -15.75 -22.47
C HIS A 461 6.80 -16.36 -22.47
N PRO A 462 6.24 -16.78 -23.64
CA PRO A 462 4.85 -17.23 -23.73
C PRO A 462 4.52 -18.47 -22.88
N GLY A 463 5.50 -19.31 -22.60
CA GLY A 463 5.38 -20.51 -21.75
C GLY A 463 5.45 -20.25 -20.26
N VAL A 464 5.76 -19.01 -19.81
CA VAL A 464 5.92 -18.65 -18.41
C VAL A 464 4.63 -18.03 -17.86
N ALA A 465 4.06 -18.64 -16.81
CA ALA A 465 2.92 -18.08 -16.08
C ALA A 465 3.39 -17.16 -14.95
N GLU A 466 4.37 -17.62 -14.16
CA GLU A 466 4.98 -16.88 -13.06
C GLU A 466 6.45 -17.25 -12.95
N CYS A 467 7.26 -16.35 -12.41
CA CYS A 467 8.64 -16.67 -12.09
C CYS A 467 9.14 -15.92 -10.85
N THR A 468 10.19 -16.44 -10.25
CA THR A 468 10.97 -15.73 -9.24
C THR A 468 12.43 -16.13 -9.35
N VAL A 469 13.31 -15.17 -9.10
CA VAL A 469 14.75 -15.30 -9.23
C VAL A 469 15.43 -14.99 -7.91
N ALA A 470 16.43 -15.79 -7.52
CA ALA A 470 17.21 -15.56 -6.30
C ALA A 470 18.66 -16.04 -6.47
N GLY A 471 19.53 -15.57 -5.58
CA GLY A 471 20.88 -16.08 -5.45
C GLY A 471 20.90 -17.35 -4.60
N LEU A 472 21.45 -18.43 -5.14
CA LEU A 472 21.76 -19.62 -4.35
C LEU A 472 23.27 -19.67 -4.05
N PRO A 473 23.67 -20.17 -2.86
CA PRO A 473 25.09 -20.31 -2.51
C PRO A 473 25.87 -21.12 -3.56
N ASP A 474 27.03 -20.65 -3.90
CA ASP A 474 27.95 -21.28 -4.84
C ASP A 474 29.41 -21.12 -4.37
N ALA A 475 30.21 -22.17 -4.53
CA ALA A 475 31.58 -22.20 -4.02
C ALA A 475 32.53 -21.30 -4.81
N ASP A 476 32.31 -21.10 -6.11
CA ASP A 476 33.20 -20.35 -7.00
C ASP A 476 32.79 -18.88 -7.08
N TYR A 477 31.52 -18.62 -7.18
CA TYR A 477 30.97 -17.27 -7.39
C TYR A 477 30.35 -16.63 -6.14
N GLY A 478 30.37 -17.33 -4.99
CA GLY A 478 29.62 -16.91 -3.78
C GLY A 478 28.12 -17.14 -3.93
N GLN A 479 27.54 -16.67 -5.06
CA GLN A 479 26.16 -16.95 -5.44
C GLN A 479 26.05 -17.20 -6.94
N ILE A 480 25.11 -18.08 -7.32
CA ILE A 480 24.65 -18.26 -8.70
C ILE A 480 23.22 -17.76 -8.84
N VAL A 481 22.84 -17.37 -10.05
CA VAL A 481 21.46 -16.99 -10.37
C VAL A 481 20.63 -18.24 -10.55
N ALA A 482 19.56 -18.35 -9.77
CA ALA A 482 18.58 -19.42 -9.85
C ALA A 482 17.20 -18.86 -10.21
N ALA A 483 16.46 -19.56 -11.07
CA ALA A 483 15.10 -19.22 -11.43
C ALA A 483 14.13 -20.36 -11.09
N LYS A 484 13.04 -20.04 -10.41
CA LYS A 484 11.87 -20.92 -10.29
C LYS A 484 10.77 -20.39 -11.20
N VAL A 485 10.30 -21.23 -12.12
CA VAL A 485 9.36 -20.87 -13.16
C VAL A 485 8.11 -21.72 -13.05
N VAL A 486 6.96 -21.08 -12.97
CA VAL A 486 5.65 -21.73 -13.10
C VAL A 486 5.32 -21.77 -14.58
N VAL A 487 5.27 -22.97 -15.13
CA VAL A 487 4.98 -23.19 -16.55
C VAL A 487 3.47 -23.00 -16.79
N ARG A 488 3.13 -22.27 -17.84
CA ARG A 488 1.74 -22.01 -18.23
C ARG A 488 1.01 -23.32 -18.59
N PRO A 489 -0.24 -23.51 -18.20
CA PRO A 489 -1.01 -24.68 -18.63
C PRO A 489 -1.03 -24.84 -20.15
N GLY A 490 -0.73 -26.04 -20.63
CA GLY A 490 -0.64 -26.35 -22.06
C GLY A 490 0.68 -26.03 -22.74
N SER A 491 1.66 -25.46 -22.03
CA SER A 491 3.02 -25.25 -22.52
C SER A 491 3.95 -26.39 -22.08
N GLU A 492 4.95 -26.69 -22.90
CA GLU A 492 6.02 -27.68 -22.68
C GLU A 492 7.39 -26.99 -22.76
N VAL A 493 7.55 -25.91 -21.99
CA VAL A 493 8.82 -25.16 -21.94
C VAL A 493 9.80 -25.86 -21.01
N ASP A 494 11.08 -25.92 -21.41
CA ASP A 494 12.16 -26.46 -20.60
C ASP A 494 13.24 -25.41 -20.24
N ALA A 495 14.22 -25.83 -19.45
CA ALA A 495 15.26 -24.94 -18.95
C ALA A 495 16.20 -24.44 -20.04
N ASP A 496 16.42 -25.24 -21.10
CA ASP A 496 17.32 -24.88 -22.19
C ASP A 496 16.68 -23.82 -23.10
N GLU A 497 15.37 -23.97 -23.39
CA GLU A 497 14.58 -22.96 -24.11
C GLU A 497 14.58 -21.61 -23.38
N LEU A 498 14.35 -21.62 -22.04
CA LEU A 498 14.38 -20.41 -21.25
C LEU A 498 15.78 -19.79 -21.16
N ARG A 499 16.82 -20.61 -21.11
CA ARG A 499 18.20 -20.15 -21.10
C ARG A 499 18.56 -19.44 -22.40
N ASP A 500 18.20 -20.04 -23.53
CA ASP A 500 18.45 -19.48 -24.86
C ASP A 500 17.67 -18.18 -25.05
N TYR A 501 16.39 -18.18 -24.65
CA TYR A 501 15.54 -16.98 -24.66
C TYR A 501 16.12 -15.81 -23.88
N LEU A 502 16.68 -16.06 -22.68
CA LEU A 502 17.36 -15.04 -21.90
C LEU A 502 18.74 -14.68 -22.42
N GLY A 503 19.45 -15.62 -23.02
CA GLY A 503 20.79 -15.43 -23.61
C GLY A 503 20.81 -14.37 -24.70
N ASP A 504 19.71 -14.23 -25.45
CA ASP A 504 19.52 -13.19 -26.47
C ASP A 504 19.19 -11.81 -25.90
N ARG A 505 18.85 -11.72 -24.60
CA ARG A 505 18.28 -10.51 -23.98
C ARG A 505 19.11 -9.97 -22.82
N LEU A 506 19.88 -10.84 -22.17
CA LEU A 506 20.63 -10.49 -20.96
C LEU A 506 22.11 -10.83 -21.09
N ALA A 507 22.95 -10.10 -20.38
CA ALA A 507 24.36 -10.46 -20.24
C ALA A 507 24.48 -11.86 -19.62
N ARG A 508 25.44 -12.63 -20.08
CA ARG A 508 25.64 -14.07 -19.75
C ARG A 508 25.66 -14.33 -18.24
N TYR A 509 26.25 -13.42 -17.47
CA TYR A 509 26.33 -13.57 -16.00
C TYR A 509 24.98 -13.40 -15.28
N LYS A 510 23.98 -12.80 -15.91
CA LYS A 510 22.62 -12.62 -15.40
C LYS A 510 21.71 -13.81 -15.68
N VAL A 511 22.04 -14.61 -16.69
CA VAL A 511 21.24 -15.77 -17.09
C VAL A 511 21.30 -16.83 -15.99
N PRO A 512 20.15 -17.34 -15.51
CA PRO A 512 20.12 -18.37 -14.49
C PRO A 512 20.90 -19.62 -14.88
N THR A 513 21.66 -20.17 -13.95
CA THR A 513 22.38 -21.45 -14.12
C THR A 513 21.69 -22.60 -13.39
N ALA A 514 20.82 -22.28 -12.43
CA ALA A 514 19.95 -23.24 -11.74
C ALA A 514 18.49 -22.97 -12.10
N TRP A 515 17.77 -23.99 -12.56
CA TRP A 515 16.41 -23.88 -13.04
C TRP A 515 15.49 -24.86 -12.32
N PHE A 516 14.35 -24.37 -11.86
CA PHE A 516 13.34 -25.13 -11.14
C PHE A 516 11.96 -24.87 -11.77
N LEU A 517 11.52 -25.81 -12.62
CA LEU A 517 10.23 -25.70 -13.30
C LEU A 517 9.15 -26.39 -12.48
N THR A 518 7.99 -25.77 -12.36
CA THR A 518 6.84 -26.28 -11.62
C THR A 518 5.53 -25.88 -12.31
N ARG A 519 4.45 -26.55 -11.93
CA ARG A 519 3.07 -26.12 -12.26
C ARG A 519 2.33 -25.58 -11.04
N ASP A 520 2.95 -25.67 -9.85
CA ASP A 520 2.38 -25.14 -8.62
C ASP A 520 2.64 -23.63 -8.52
N PRO A 521 1.66 -22.85 -8.04
CA PRO A 521 1.81 -21.40 -7.87
C PRO A 521 2.91 -21.06 -6.85
N LEU A 522 3.58 -19.93 -7.05
CA LEU A 522 4.59 -19.43 -6.11
C LEU A 522 3.95 -19.03 -4.75
N PRO A 523 4.66 -19.22 -3.62
CA PRO A 523 4.17 -18.84 -2.30
C PRO A 523 4.00 -17.32 -2.20
N ARG A 524 2.85 -16.89 -1.68
CA ARG A 524 2.47 -15.46 -1.60
C ARG A 524 2.05 -15.06 -0.19
N ASN A 525 2.25 -13.79 0.11
CA ASN A 525 1.71 -13.18 1.32
C ASN A 525 0.23 -12.75 1.14
N ALA A 526 -0.34 -12.19 2.21
CA ALA A 526 -1.71 -11.69 2.26
C ALA A 526 -2.07 -10.67 1.16
N THR A 527 -1.08 -9.93 0.66
CA THR A 527 -1.27 -8.97 -0.44
C THR A 527 -1.07 -9.57 -1.83
N GLY A 528 -0.85 -10.89 -1.91
CA GLY A 528 -0.57 -11.56 -3.19
C GLY A 528 0.86 -11.40 -3.69
N LYS A 529 1.78 -10.79 -2.92
CA LYS A 529 3.18 -10.66 -3.27
C LYS A 529 3.93 -11.97 -3.04
N VAL A 530 4.76 -12.38 -4.01
CA VAL A 530 5.63 -13.57 -3.87
C VAL A 530 6.58 -13.39 -2.68
N VAL A 531 6.62 -14.42 -1.82
CA VAL A 531 7.49 -14.43 -0.65
C VAL A 531 8.71 -15.29 -0.95
N ARG A 532 9.78 -14.68 -1.51
CA ARG A 532 10.99 -15.40 -1.97
C ARG A 532 11.58 -16.34 -0.92
N ARG A 533 11.59 -15.97 0.37
CA ARG A 533 12.10 -16.83 1.48
C ARG A 533 11.33 -18.13 1.69
N LEU A 534 10.09 -18.22 1.17
CA LEU A 534 9.26 -19.43 1.25
C LEU A 534 9.31 -20.26 -0.03
N VAL A 535 10.02 -19.80 -1.06
CA VAL A 535 10.23 -20.55 -2.29
C VAL A 535 11.20 -21.69 -2.00
N ARG A 536 10.78 -22.92 -2.31
CA ARG A 536 11.65 -24.08 -2.22
C ARG A 536 12.40 -24.23 -3.54
N TRP A 537 13.71 -24.31 -3.45
CA TRP A 537 14.63 -24.42 -4.57
C TRP A 537 15.06 -25.90 -4.75
N GLU A 538 14.07 -26.72 -5.03
CA GLU A 538 14.20 -28.17 -5.26
C GLU A 538 13.18 -28.64 -6.29
#